data_cbfb77db61eb14b16c90498d7317c0c9
#
_entry.id   cbfb77db61eb14b16c90498d7317c0c9
#
_cell.length_a   1.000
_cell.length_b   1.000
_cell.length_c   1.000
_cell.angle_alpha   90.00
_cell.angle_beta   90.00
_cell.angle_gamma   90.00
#
_symmetry.space_group_name_H-M   'P 1'
#
loop_
_entity.id
_entity.type
_entity.pdbx_description
1 polymer ?
#
loop_
_entity_poly.entity_id
_entity_poly.type
_entity_poly.pdbx_seq_one_letter_code
_entity_poly.pdbx_strand_id
1 'polypeptide(L)'
;MGTVWDPIADGSEIVGILSSSKRNNRRPARNSYTSSQRRAPSSGGGSFFAHVKSALSWTLGLGLGAALLVGLGVGGLQLHRMATTSEFFAIKRVEIRGTTHFSREEVLKAANLQSGVNSLTVNIADVEQGLRDNPWVLSVAVKRRLPDAFEIRIRERIPAFWMLKDGVLYYADNRGQIIAPVNVGNFLSLPTLEILPGGEELLPQMDELSRAFQAAHLP
;
A
#
# COMPACT_ATOMS: atom_id res chain seq x y z
N MET A 1 -30.67 -11.65 -36.90
CA MET A 1 -31.82 -11.49 -36.02
C MET A 1 -31.36 -10.56 -34.92
N GLY A 2 -31.56 -9.28 -35.00
CA GLY A 2 -32.76 -8.45 -35.00
C GLY A 2 -33.01 -8.16 -33.53
N THR A 3 -33.13 -7.03 -33.05
CA THR A 3 -33.66 -5.68 -33.34
C THR A 3 -33.21 -4.74 -32.23
N VAL A 4 -32.54 -3.64 -32.42
CA VAL A 4 -33.02 -2.29 -32.79
C VAL A 4 -34.31 -1.87 -32.07
N TRP A 5 -34.20 -0.88 -31.19
CA TRP A 5 -35.24 0.10 -30.88
C TRP A 5 -34.59 1.38 -30.36
N ASP A 6 -34.41 2.37 -31.25
CA ASP A 6 -34.72 3.75 -31.08
C ASP A 6 -36.18 3.90 -31.52
N PRO A 7 -36.89 5.00 -31.41
CA PRO A 7 -36.61 6.38 -31.13
C PRO A 7 -37.78 7.25 -30.64
N ILE A 8 -37.67 8.58 -30.97
CA ILE A 8 -38.73 9.54 -31.31
C ILE A 8 -39.35 10.25 -30.10
N ALA A 9 -39.02 11.48 -29.88
CA ALA A 9 -39.39 12.73 -30.58
C ALA A 9 -40.81 13.21 -30.28
N ASP A 10 -40.84 14.49 -30.20
CA ASP A 10 -41.94 15.39 -30.51
C ASP A 10 -42.78 15.84 -29.31
N GLY A 11 -43.07 17.06 -29.10
CA GLY A 11 -43.27 18.18 -30.00
C GLY A 11 -44.19 19.15 -29.33
N SER A 12 -44.11 20.30 -29.87
CA SER A 12 -45.18 21.33 -29.96
C SER A 12 -45.49 22.14 -28.70
N GLU A 13 -45.07 23.40 -28.70
CA GLU A 13 -45.83 24.52 -29.29
C GLU A 13 -47.26 24.66 -28.80
N ILE A 14 -47.55 25.80 -28.18
CA ILE A 14 -48.73 26.68 -28.37
C ILE A 14 -48.37 28.02 -27.71
N VAL A 15 -48.03 29.06 -28.37
CA VAL A 15 -48.73 30.11 -29.12
C VAL A 15 -50.10 30.49 -28.51
N GLY A 16 -50.21 31.75 -28.17
CA GLY A 16 -51.48 32.41 -27.90
C GLY A 16 -51.22 33.75 -27.20
N ILE A 17 -50.90 34.80 -27.89
CA ILE A 17 -51.72 35.78 -28.61
C ILE A 17 -52.65 36.63 -27.69
N LEU A 18 -52.24 37.90 -27.67
CA LEU A 18 -53.09 39.10 -27.68
C LEU A 18 -54.01 39.41 -26.47
N SER A 19 -53.80 40.54 -25.84
CA SER A 19 -54.74 41.64 -26.16
C SER A 19 -54.29 42.95 -25.54
N SER A 20 -54.19 43.91 -26.44
CA SER A 20 -54.18 45.34 -26.33
C SER A 20 -55.31 45.90 -25.42
N SER A 21 -54.99 46.84 -24.56
CA SER A 21 -55.92 47.93 -24.30
C SER A 21 -55.21 49.21 -23.92
N LYS A 22 -55.24 50.12 -24.86
CA LYS A 22 -54.83 51.50 -24.83
C LYS A 22 -55.95 52.29 -24.11
N ARG A 23 -55.66 52.94 -22.98
CA ARG A 23 -56.48 54.07 -22.60
C ARG A 23 -55.63 55.22 -22.05
N ASN A 24 -55.64 56.22 -22.93
CA ASN A 24 -55.17 57.57 -22.77
C ASN A 24 -56.08 58.31 -21.77
N ASN A 25 -55.54 59.02 -20.79
CA ASN A 25 -56.17 60.26 -20.36
C ASN A 25 -55.23 61.17 -19.53
N ARG A 26 -54.90 62.25 -20.21
CA ARG A 26 -54.85 63.66 -19.77
C ARG A 26 -54.22 64.00 -18.41
N ARG A 27 -53.12 64.75 -18.52
CA ARG A 27 -52.56 65.64 -17.51
C ARG A 27 -53.56 66.65 -16.98
N PRO A 28 -53.37 67.12 -15.73
CA PRO A 28 -52.98 68.52 -15.59
C PRO A 28 -51.72 68.75 -14.83
N ALA A 29 -50.99 69.72 -15.23
CA ALA A 29 -49.86 70.31 -14.55
C ALA A 29 -50.28 70.98 -13.23
N ARG A 30 -49.52 70.83 -12.22
CA ARG A 30 -49.30 71.94 -11.30
C ARG A 30 -48.23 71.66 -10.28
N ASN A 31 -47.32 72.60 -10.26
CA ASN A 31 -46.57 73.14 -9.12
C ASN A 31 -45.35 72.35 -8.55
N SER A 32 -44.24 72.90 -9.04
CA SER A 32 -42.96 72.81 -8.40
C SER A 32 -42.94 73.41 -7.01
N TYR A 33 -42.70 72.53 -6.03
CA TYR A 33 -42.06 72.97 -4.79
C TYR A 33 -40.73 72.19 -4.68
N THR A 34 -39.67 72.87 -4.94
CA THR A 34 -38.30 72.49 -4.62
C THR A 34 -38.18 72.39 -3.11
N SER A 35 -38.40 71.27 -2.52
CA SER A 35 -37.88 70.97 -1.20
C SER A 35 -36.45 70.48 -1.37
N SER A 36 -35.52 71.36 -1.02
CA SER A 36 -34.14 71.03 -0.81
C SER A 36 -34.08 70.01 0.32
N GLN A 37 -34.12 68.71 -0.02
CA GLN A 37 -33.76 67.68 0.91
C GLN A 37 -32.27 67.82 1.16
N ARG A 38 -31.93 68.43 2.31
CA ARG A 38 -30.64 68.32 2.94
C ARG A 38 -30.26 66.86 3.05
N ARG A 39 -29.37 66.41 2.18
CA ARG A 39 -28.71 65.13 2.40
C ARG A 39 -28.00 65.20 3.75
N ALA A 40 -28.51 64.54 4.73
CA ALA A 40 -27.78 64.24 5.94
C ALA A 40 -26.47 63.53 5.57
N PRO A 41 -25.34 63.90 6.12
CA PRO A 41 -24.13 63.14 5.88
C PRO A 41 -24.37 61.72 6.43
N SER A 42 -24.34 60.77 5.51
CA SER A 42 -24.30 59.38 5.91
C SER A 42 -23.05 59.17 6.76
N SER A 43 -23.23 58.97 8.04
CA SER A 43 -22.18 58.59 8.96
C SER A 43 -21.53 57.29 8.46
N GLY A 44 -20.42 57.44 7.76
CA GLY A 44 -19.64 56.31 7.25
C GLY A 44 -18.87 55.55 8.34
N GLY A 45 -19.55 55.31 9.50
CA GLY A 45 -18.92 54.59 10.64
C GLY A 45 -19.21 53.08 10.66
N GLY A 46 -20.14 52.58 9.83
CA GLY A 46 -20.58 51.20 9.93
C GLY A 46 -19.71 50.13 9.22
N SER A 47 -18.99 50.57 8.15
CA SER A 47 -18.25 49.58 7.36
C SER A 47 -16.91 49.16 7.96
N PHE A 48 -16.25 50.06 8.67
CA PHE A 48 -14.97 49.77 9.29
C PHE A 48 -15.08 48.69 10.39
N PHE A 49 -16.10 48.80 11.23
CA PHE A 49 -16.35 47.80 12.30
C PHE A 49 -16.81 46.45 11.73
N ALA A 50 -17.50 46.43 10.58
CA ALA A 50 -17.88 45.21 9.92
C ALA A 50 -16.65 44.45 9.36
N HIS A 51 -15.72 45.14 8.75
CA HIS A 51 -14.47 44.56 8.24
C HIS A 51 -13.54 44.11 9.35
N VAL A 52 -13.48 44.85 10.47
CA VAL A 52 -12.68 44.45 11.64
C VAL A 52 -13.24 43.18 12.28
N LYS A 53 -14.58 43.07 12.43
CA LYS A 53 -15.21 41.84 12.95
C LYS A 53 -14.98 40.65 12.04
N SER A 54 -15.10 40.83 10.74
CA SER A 54 -14.86 39.74 9.77
C SER A 54 -13.38 39.32 9.76
N ALA A 55 -12.45 40.27 9.74
CA ALA A 55 -11.02 39.96 9.83
C ALA A 55 -10.69 39.19 11.13
N LEU A 56 -11.24 39.62 12.26
CA LEU A 56 -11.02 38.95 13.55
C LEU A 56 -11.58 37.53 13.57
N SER A 57 -12.76 37.30 12.97
CA SER A 57 -13.33 35.95 12.88
C SER A 57 -12.53 35.01 11.98
N TRP A 58 -11.95 35.53 10.89
CA TRP A 58 -11.07 34.75 10.00
C TRP A 58 -9.74 34.40 10.67
N THR A 59 -9.14 35.36 11.39
CA THR A 59 -7.89 35.10 12.13
C THR A 59 -8.11 34.12 13.28
N LEU A 60 -9.23 34.23 13.99
CA LEU A 60 -9.60 33.31 15.06
C LEU A 60 -9.88 31.90 14.50
N GLY A 61 -10.60 31.81 13.38
CA GLY A 61 -10.86 30.54 12.69
C GLY A 61 -9.57 29.87 12.19
N LEU A 62 -8.67 30.65 11.58
CA LEU A 62 -7.37 30.14 11.11
C LEU A 62 -6.48 29.71 12.28
N GLY A 63 -6.46 30.51 13.38
CA GLY A 63 -5.72 30.16 14.60
C GLY A 63 -6.24 28.88 15.25
N LEU A 64 -7.56 28.72 15.35
CA LEU A 64 -8.17 27.50 15.89
C LEU A 64 -7.90 26.28 15.00
N GLY A 65 -7.98 26.46 13.67
CA GLY A 65 -7.64 25.40 12.71
C GLY A 65 -6.18 24.96 12.80
N ALA A 66 -5.26 25.92 12.89
CA ALA A 66 -3.84 25.65 13.09
C ALA A 66 -3.56 24.95 14.42
N ALA A 67 -4.17 25.41 15.51
CA ALA A 67 -4.03 24.78 16.83
C ALA A 67 -4.56 23.34 16.84
N LEU A 68 -5.67 23.07 16.14
CA LEU A 68 -6.25 21.73 16.00
C LEU A 68 -5.33 20.81 15.20
N LEU A 69 -4.74 21.30 14.08
CA LEU A 69 -3.77 20.55 13.31
C LEU A 69 -2.50 20.22 14.11
N VAL A 70 -1.98 21.18 14.84
CA VAL A 70 -0.83 20.96 15.74
C VAL A 70 -1.18 19.97 16.84
N GLY A 71 -2.36 20.10 17.46
CA GLY A 71 -2.84 19.20 18.49
C GLY A 71 -2.99 17.76 17.97
N LEU A 72 -3.55 17.58 16.78
CA LEU A 72 -3.66 16.26 16.12
C LEU A 72 -2.27 15.70 15.77
N GLY A 73 -1.35 16.54 15.29
CA GLY A 73 0.02 16.13 14.98
C GLY A 73 0.78 15.66 16.23
N VAL A 74 0.75 16.48 17.29
CA VAL A 74 1.40 16.13 18.56
C VAL A 74 0.74 14.90 19.20
N GLY A 75 -0.60 14.86 19.22
CA GLY A 75 -1.35 13.71 19.73
C GLY A 75 -1.05 12.43 18.97
N GLY A 76 -0.98 12.50 17.63
CA GLY A 76 -0.61 11.37 16.78
C GLY A 76 0.81 10.87 17.05
N LEU A 77 1.77 11.79 17.20
CA LEU A 77 3.16 11.42 17.55
C LEU A 77 3.26 10.79 18.94
N GLN A 78 2.53 11.28 19.91
CA GLN A 78 2.49 10.69 21.26
C GLN A 78 1.88 9.30 21.25
N LEU A 79 0.76 9.13 20.54
CA LEU A 79 0.12 7.84 20.39
C LEU A 79 1.04 6.82 19.69
N HIS A 80 1.73 7.26 18.62
CA HIS A 80 2.71 6.44 17.94
C HIS A 80 3.86 6.02 18.86
N ARG A 81 4.42 6.96 19.65
CA ARG A 81 5.45 6.65 20.63
C ARG A 81 4.96 5.65 21.69
N MET A 82 3.78 5.88 22.24
CA MET A 82 3.19 4.96 23.23
C MET A 82 2.99 3.55 22.64
N ALA A 83 2.53 3.45 21.41
CA ALA A 83 2.37 2.16 20.76
C ALA A 83 3.71 1.45 20.51
N THR A 84 4.74 2.18 20.05
CA THR A 84 6.06 1.61 19.73
C THR A 84 6.90 1.26 20.95
N THR A 85 6.62 1.86 22.12
CA THR A 85 7.34 1.56 23.38
C THR A 85 6.56 0.63 24.30
N SER A 86 5.31 0.30 23.98
CA SER A 86 4.46 -0.55 24.81
C SER A 86 4.90 -2.00 24.78
N GLU A 87 5.04 -2.60 25.95
CA GLU A 87 5.29 -4.05 26.12
C GLU A 87 4.13 -4.93 25.59
N PHE A 88 2.95 -4.33 25.39
CA PHE A 88 1.80 -5.01 24.79
C PHE A 88 2.11 -5.52 23.37
N PHE A 89 2.93 -4.78 22.61
CA PHE A 89 3.36 -5.14 21.27
C PHE A 89 4.73 -5.82 21.22
N ALA A 90 5.33 -6.12 22.38
CA ALA A 90 6.60 -6.86 22.40
C ALA A 90 6.41 -8.28 21.85
N ILE A 91 7.32 -8.70 20.96
CA ILE A 91 7.28 -10.03 20.34
C ILE A 91 7.46 -11.11 21.41
N LYS A 92 6.45 -11.97 21.58
CA LYS A 92 6.44 -13.10 22.50
C LYS A 92 6.43 -14.44 21.76
N ARG A 93 5.86 -14.48 20.55
CA ARG A 93 5.68 -15.71 19.78
C ARG A 93 6.12 -15.53 18.34
N VAL A 94 6.94 -16.46 17.86
CA VAL A 94 7.28 -16.57 16.44
C VAL A 94 6.99 -18.01 16.04
N GLU A 95 5.99 -18.17 15.18
CA GLU A 95 5.60 -19.44 14.60
C GLU A 95 6.35 -19.64 13.28
N ILE A 96 7.15 -20.66 13.18
CA ILE A 96 7.93 -20.98 11.98
C ILE A 96 7.42 -22.32 11.43
N ARG A 97 7.15 -22.35 10.12
CA ARG A 97 6.65 -23.54 9.43
C ARG A 97 7.37 -23.75 8.10
N GLY A 98 7.55 -25.04 7.75
CA GLY A 98 8.05 -25.47 6.45
C GLY A 98 9.56 -25.50 6.35
N THR A 99 10.26 -25.63 7.49
CA THR A 99 11.71 -25.81 7.56
C THR A 99 12.06 -27.25 7.91
N THR A 100 13.08 -27.79 7.26
CA THR A 100 13.66 -29.12 7.51
C THR A 100 15.14 -29.00 7.79
N HIS A 101 15.86 -28.22 6.99
CA HIS A 101 17.31 -28.02 7.11
C HIS A 101 17.65 -26.72 7.84
N PHE A 102 16.70 -25.81 7.94
CA PHE A 102 16.88 -24.50 8.56
C PHE A 102 16.32 -24.52 9.98
N SER A 103 17.22 -24.53 10.96
CA SER A 103 16.82 -24.58 12.36
C SER A 103 16.07 -23.33 12.80
N ARG A 104 15.29 -23.45 13.89
CA ARG A 104 14.54 -22.32 14.45
C ARG A 104 15.45 -21.14 14.82
N GLU A 105 16.60 -21.43 15.39
CA GLU A 105 17.58 -20.45 15.84
C GLU A 105 18.20 -19.71 14.67
N GLU A 106 18.52 -20.40 13.58
CA GLU A 106 19.03 -19.82 12.35
C GLU A 106 17.99 -18.93 11.68
N VAL A 107 16.70 -19.36 11.64
CA VAL A 107 15.60 -18.54 11.13
C VAL A 107 15.46 -17.26 11.93
N LEU A 108 15.45 -17.31 13.24
CA LEU A 108 15.33 -16.13 14.11
C LEU A 108 16.52 -15.17 13.94
N LYS A 109 17.73 -15.73 13.80
CA LYS A 109 18.96 -14.96 13.56
C LYS A 109 18.93 -14.28 12.19
N ALA A 110 18.59 -15.01 11.12
CA ALA A 110 18.48 -14.48 9.76
C ALA A 110 17.37 -13.42 9.64
N ALA A 111 16.26 -13.65 10.34
CA ALA A 111 15.15 -12.70 10.43
C ALA A 111 15.44 -11.47 11.30
N ASN A 112 16.57 -11.48 12.06
CA ASN A 112 16.89 -10.48 13.07
C ASN A 112 15.73 -10.23 14.05
N LEU A 113 15.00 -11.29 14.40
CA LEU A 113 13.86 -11.24 15.31
C LEU A 113 14.31 -11.64 16.71
N GLN A 114 14.26 -10.67 17.62
CA GLN A 114 14.57 -10.90 19.02
C GLN A 114 13.29 -10.80 19.87
N SER A 115 13.19 -11.62 20.90
CA SER A 115 12.13 -11.51 21.90
C SER A 115 12.20 -10.16 22.61
N GLY A 116 11.04 -9.53 22.84
CA GLY A 116 10.95 -8.23 23.51
C GLY A 116 11.01 -7.02 22.57
N VAL A 117 11.43 -7.19 21.30
CA VAL A 117 11.35 -6.12 20.30
C VAL A 117 9.88 -5.84 19.99
N ASN A 118 9.52 -4.56 19.83
CA ASN A 118 8.14 -4.18 19.52
C ASN A 118 7.77 -4.66 18.10
N SER A 119 6.67 -5.40 18.00
CA SER A 119 6.22 -5.99 16.75
C SER A 119 5.88 -4.94 15.67
N LEU A 120 5.47 -3.73 16.07
CA LEU A 120 5.12 -2.66 15.14
C LEU A 120 6.34 -2.01 14.47
N THR A 121 7.52 -2.04 15.14
CA THR A 121 8.75 -1.45 14.62
C THR A 121 9.49 -2.36 13.64
N VAL A 122 9.19 -3.66 13.64
CA VAL A 122 9.83 -4.62 12.74
C VAL A 122 9.36 -4.38 11.30
N ASN A 123 10.29 -4.20 10.37
CA ASN A 123 10.00 -4.15 8.96
C ASN A 123 9.91 -5.57 8.38
N ILE A 124 8.75 -5.96 7.87
CA ILE A 124 8.53 -7.30 7.30
C ILE A 124 9.42 -7.56 6.08
N ALA A 125 9.66 -6.53 5.25
CA ALA A 125 10.49 -6.69 4.06
C ALA A 125 11.95 -7.03 4.41
N ASP A 126 12.49 -6.41 5.47
CA ASP A 126 13.86 -6.70 5.94
C ASP A 126 13.96 -8.13 6.50
N VAL A 127 12.93 -8.57 7.23
CA VAL A 127 12.82 -9.94 7.73
C VAL A 127 12.80 -10.94 6.57
N GLU A 128 11.96 -10.69 5.57
CA GLU A 128 11.89 -11.56 4.39
C GLU A 128 13.19 -11.57 3.60
N GLN A 129 13.86 -10.43 3.46
CA GLN A 129 15.13 -10.35 2.76
C GLN A 129 16.21 -11.14 3.49
N GLY A 130 16.37 -10.94 4.80
CA GLY A 130 17.34 -11.70 5.60
C GLY A 130 17.14 -13.22 5.52
N LEU A 131 15.89 -13.66 5.40
CA LEU A 131 15.58 -15.08 5.21
C LEU A 131 15.87 -15.56 3.77
N ARG A 132 15.63 -14.74 2.75
CA ARG A 132 15.94 -15.08 1.33
C ARG A 132 17.43 -15.17 1.04
N ASP A 133 18.25 -14.50 1.82
CA ASP A 133 19.72 -14.55 1.67
C ASP A 133 20.27 -15.94 1.99
N ASN A 134 19.50 -16.81 2.67
CA ASN A 134 19.88 -18.19 2.85
C ASN A 134 19.61 -19.01 1.58
N PRO A 135 20.62 -19.66 1.00
CA PRO A 135 20.47 -20.40 -0.27
C PRO A 135 19.47 -21.58 -0.20
N TRP A 136 19.18 -22.11 0.99
CA TRP A 136 18.19 -23.15 1.19
C TRP A 136 16.75 -22.64 1.03
N VAL A 137 16.53 -21.33 1.08
CA VAL A 137 15.20 -20.74 1.01
C VAL A 137 14.77 -20.56 -0.45
N LEU A 138 13.75 -21.28 -0.86
CA LEU A 138 13.10 -21.11 -2.15
C LEU A 138 12.13 -19.92 -2.12
N SER A 139 11.33 -19.84 -1.08
CA SER A 139 10.39 -18.73 -0.87
C SER A 139 10.07 -18.55 0.61
N VAL A 140 9.76 -17.32 0.98
CA VAL A 140 9.37 -16.95 2.34
C VAL A 140 8.17 -16.03 2.31
N ALA A 141 7.28 -16.20 3.28
CA ALA A 141 6.18 -15.30 3.56
C ALA A 141 6.13 -15.02 5.06
N VAL A 142 6.17 -13.75 5.41
CA VAL A 142 6.13 -13.29 6.80
C VAL A 142 4.82 -12.55 7.05
N LYS A 143 4.11 -12.92 8.12
CA LYS A 143 2.90 -12.25 8.56
C LYS A 143 3.03 -11.80 10.00
N ARG A 144 2.72 -10.54 10.25
CA ARG A 144 2.56 -10.02 11.60
C ARG A 144 1.18 -10.41 12.13
N ARG A 145 1.15 -11.06 13.29
CA ARG A 145 -0.05 -11.42 14.04
C ARG A 145 -0.11 -10.53 15.28
N LEU A 146 -0.76 -9.41 15.16
CA LEU A 146 -0.91 -8.48 16.29
C LEU A 146 -1.61 -9.16 17.48
N PRO A 147 -1.26 -8.79 18.72
CA PRO A 147 -0.30 -7.73 19.05
C PRO A 147 1.16 -8.16 19.09
N ASP A 148 1.48 -9.42 19.36
CA ASP A 148 2.76 -9.88 19.90
C ASP A 148 3.37 -11.07 19.13
N ALA A 149 2.87 -11.40 17.93
CA ALA A 149 3.30 -12.59 17.23
C ALA A 149 3.67 -12.37 15.75
N PHE A 150 4.57 -13.25 15.25
CA PHE A 150 4.89 -13.39 13.85
C PHE A 150 4.66 -14.82 13.38
N GLU A 151 4.16 -14.97 12.17
CA GLU A 151 4.06 -16.23 11.45
C GLU A 151 4.99 -16.18 10.25
N ILE A 152 5.98 -17.07 10.23
CA ILE A 152 6.96 -17.21 9.15
C ILE A 152 6.71 -18.54 8.46
N ARG A 153 6.44 -18.51 7.17
CA ARG A 153 6.33 -19.69 6.33
C ARG A 153 7.47 -19.72 5.36
N ILE A 154 8.27 -20.75 5.42
CA ILE A 154 9.43 -20.97 4.55
C ILE A 154 9.12 -22.17 3.65
N ARG A 155 9.48 -22.07 2.40
CA ARG A 155 9.61 -23.22 1.50
C ARG A 155 11.08 -23.38 1.22
N GLU A 156 11.62 -24.53 1.59
CA GLU A 156 13.01 -24.85 1.31
C GLU A 156 13.18 -25.38 -0.12
N ARG A 157 14.37 -25.19 -0.68
CA ARG A 157 14.78 -25.83 -1.92
C ARG A 157 14.99 -27.32 -1.67
N ILE A 158 14.55 -28.13 -2.60
CA ILE A 158 14.76 -29.58 -2.55
C ILE A 158 15.98 -29.89 -3.41
N PRO A 159 17.06 -30.43 -2.85
CA PRO A 159 18.20 -30.84 -3.64
C PRO A 159 17.82 -31.98 -4.58
N ALA A 160 18.17 -31.83 -5.84
CA ALA A 160 17.89 -32.80 -6.92
C ALA A 160 19.15 -33.40 -7.49
N PHE A 161 20.26 -32.66 -7.46
CA PHE A 161 21.53 -33.05 -8.06
C PHE A 161 22.71 -32.69 -7.16
N TRP A 162 23.81 -33.39 -7.37
CA TRP A 162 25.12 -32.91 -7.00
C TRP A 162 25.76 -32.15 -8.17
N MET A 163 26.36 -31.02 -7.90
CA MET A 163 27.08 -30.21 -8.89
C MET A 163 28.51 -30.01 -8.42
N LEU A 164 29.45 -30.39 -9.27
CA LEU A 164 30.86 -30.09 -9.02
C LEU A 164 31.19 -28.72 -9.59
N LYS A 165 31.64 -27.81 -8.76
CA LYS A 165 32.10 -26.48 -9.14
C LYS A 165 33.37 -26.13 -8.40
N ASP A 166 34.39 -25.72 -9.13
CA ASP A 166 35.71 -25.35 -8.58
C ASP A 166 36.30 -26.39 -7.63
N GLY A 167 36.08 -27.69 -7.91
CA GLY A 167 36.58 -28.80 -7.09
C GLY A 167 35.78 -29.07 -5.81
N VAL A 168 34.69 -28.31 -5.58
CA VAL A 168 33.80 -28.48 -4.44
C VAL A 168 32.45 -29.04 -4.91
N LEU A 169 31.95 -30.02 -4.16
CA LEU A 169 30.67 -30.65 -4.44
C LEU A 169 29.54 -29.88 -3.71
N TYR A 170 28.54 -29.48 -4.47
CA TYR A 170 27.38 -28.73 -3.97
C TYR A 170 26.08 -29.50 -4.21
N TYR A 171 25.09 -29.23 -3.37
CA TYR A 171 23.70 -29.54 -3.69
C TYR A 171 23.16 -28.51 -4.67
N ALA A 172 22.45 -28.97 -5.70
CA ALA A 172 21.71 -28.13 -6.64
C ALA A 172 20.26 -28.56 -6.68
N ASP A 173 19.36 -27.59 -6.91
CA ASP A 173 17.94 -27.88 -7.09
C ASP A 173 17.65 -28.36 -8.53
N ASN A 174 16.39 -28.67 -8.80
CA ASN A 174 15.93 -29.14 -10.10
C ASN A 174 16.11 -28.14 -11.26
N ARG A 175 16.51 -26.90 -10.97
CA ARG A 175 16.85 -25.85 -11.93
C ARG A 175 18.36 -25.66 -12.06
N GLY A 176 19.14 -26.48 -11.43
CA GLY A 176 20.60 -26.35 -11.39
C GLY A 176 21.12 -25.19 -10.53
N GLN A 177 20.27 -24.61 -9.68
CA GLN A 177 20.72 -23.56 -8.75
C GLN A 177 21.44 -24.21 -7.57
N ILE A 178 22.63 -23.72 -7.28
CA ILE A 178 23.44 -24.17 -6.15
C ILE A 178 22.75 -23.78 -4.84
N ILE A 179 22.64 -24.76 -3.93
CA ILE A 179 22.03 -24.56 -2.60
C ILE A 179 23.13 -24.41 -1.54
N ALA A 180 23.94 -25.43 -1.35
CA ALA A 180 24.97 -25.46 -0.31
C ALA A 180 26.04 -26.49 -0.64
N PRO A 181 27.26 -26.36 -0.11
CA PRO A 181 28.26 -27.40 -0.22
C PRO A 181 27.80 -28.69 0.49
N VAL A 182 28.18 -29.83 -0.07
CA VAL A 182 27.84 -31.15 0.52
C VAL A 182 28.69 -31.37 1.75
N ASN A 183 28.00 -31.59 2.88
CA ASN A 183 28.66 -31.94 4.15
C ASN A 183 28.60 -33.46 4.40
N VAL A 184 29.67 -34.01 4.96
CA VAL A 184 29.84 -35.46 5.19
C VAL A 184 28.78 -36.05 6.15
N GLY A 185 28.11 -35.18 6.96
CA GLY A 185 27.11 -35.61 7.93
C GLY A 185 25.69 -35.84 7.39
N ASN A 186 25.38 -35.26 6.21
CA ASN A 186 24.02 -35.32 5.59
C ASN A 186 24.11 -35.64 4.11
N PHE A 187 24.64 -36.84 3.83
CA PHE A 187 24.87 -37.27 2.45
C PHE A 187 23.59 -37.83 1.85
N LEU A 188 23.01 -37.08 0.89
CA LEU A 188 21.86 -37.55 0.10
C LEU A 188 22.41 -38.24 -1.16
N SER A 189 21.91 -39.43 -1.47
CA SER A 189 22.23 -40.11 -2.72
C SER A 189 21.48 -39.43 -3.89
N LEU A 190 22.19 -38.60 -4.64
CA LEU A 190 21.62 -37.83 -5.75
C LEU A 190 22.46 -38.04 -7.03
N PRO A 191 21.88 -37.94 -8.22
CA PRO A 191 22.66 -37.95 -9.46
C PRO A 191 23.59 -36.74 -9.55
N THR A 192 24.74 -36.93 -10.16
CA THR A 192 25.70 -35.84 -10.40
C THR A 192 25.33 -35.10 -11.69
N LEU A 193 25.22 -33.79 -11.61
CA LEU A 193 25.06 -32.88 -12.75
C LEU A 193 26.41 -32.29 -13.11
N GLU A 194 26.92 -32.64 -14.26
CA GLU A 194 28.10 -32.02 -14.82
C GLU A 194 27.69 -31.07 -15.93
N ILE A 195 28.05 -29.79 -15.81
CA ILE A 195 27.76 -28.77 -16.80
C ILE A 195 28.98 -28.64 -17.72
N LEU A 196 28.83 -29.07 -18.95
CA LEU A 196 29.84 -28.86 -19.98
C LEU A 196 29.86 -27.40 -20.43
N PRO A 197 30.99 -26.88 -20.92
CA PRO A 197 31.06 -25.51 -21.42
C PRO A 197 29.97 -25.26 -22.49
N GLY A 198 29.18 -24.23 -22.30
CA GLY A 198 27.99 -23.92 -23.14
C GLY A 198 26.69 -24.60 -22.73
N GLY A 199 26.72 -25.52 -21.75
CA GLY A 199 25.49 -26.16 -21.21
C GLY A 199 24.71 -25.32 -20.22
N GLU A 200 25.25 -24.19 -19.81
CA GLU A 200 24.61 -23.28 -18.84
C GLU A 200 23.26 -22.74 -19.34
N GLU A 201 23.10 -22.57 -20.66
CA GLU A 201 21.85 -22.12 -21.29
C GLU A 201 20.71 -23.14 -21.15
N LEU A 202 21.03 -24.40 -20.86
CA LEU A 202 20.04 -25.48 -20.69
C LEU A 202 19.52 -25.58 -19.24
N LEU A 203 20.16 -24.91 -18.29
CA LEU A 203 19.75 -24.94 -16.88
C LEU A 203 18.27 -24.58 -16.64
N PRO A 204 17.68 -23.58 -17.32
CA PRO A 204 16.25 -23.29 -17.18
C PRO A 204 15.34 -24.44 -17.63
N GLN A 205 15.78 -25.33 -18.50
CA GLN A 205 15.02 -26.47 -19.03
C GLN A 205 15.20 -27.75 -18.18
N MET A 206 16.10 -27.73 -17.20
CA MET A 206 16.39 -28.87 -16.31
C MET A 206 15.17 -29.38 -15.55
N ASP A 207 14.24 -28.47 -15.20
CA ASP A 207 12.98 -28.81 -14.50
C ASP A 207 12.09 -29.72 -15.36
N GLU A 208 12.11 -29.51 -16.67
CA GLU A 208 11.36 -30.31 -17.65
C GLU A 208 12.03 -31.66 -17.89
N LEU A 209 13.34 -31.67 -18.04
CA LEU A 209 14.16 -32.88 -18.16
C LEU A 209 14.06 -33.74 -16.89
N SER A 210 14.17 -33.17 -15.72
CA SER A 210 14.03 -33.88 -14.43
C SER A 210 12.69 -34.57 -14.31
N ARG A 211 11.61 -33.88 -14.68
CA ARG A 211 10.26 -34.47 -14.70
C ARG A 211 10.12 -35.59 -15.73
N ALA A 212 10.71 -35.43 -16.90
CA ALA A 212 10.71 -36.46 -17.94
C ALA A 212 11.47 -37.72 -17.49
N PHE A 213 12.64 -37.57 -16.84
CA PHE A 213 13.37 -38.70 -16.28
C PHE A 213 12.61 -39.41 -15.17
N GLN A 214 11.99 -38.67 -14.25
CA GLN A 214 11.16 -39.27 -13.20
C GLN A 214 9.93 -39.98 -13.77
N ALA A 215 9.31 -39.46 -14.80
CA ALA A 215 8.17 -40.08 -15.48
C ALA A 215 8.55 -41.33 -16.28
N ALA A 216 9.75 -41.37 -16.80
CA ALA A 216 10.23 -42.49 -17.60
C ALA A 216 10.65 -43.73 -16.75
N HIS A 217 10.62 -43.64 -15.40
CA HIS A 217 11.01 -44.75 -14.51
C HIS A 217 12.33 -45.43 -14.93
N LEU A 218 13.29 -44.66 -15.39
CA LEU A 218 14.63 -45.20 -15.68
C LEU A 218 15.34 -45.48 -14.35
N PRO A 219 15.83 -46.71 -14.15
CA PRO A 219 16.47 -47.12 -12.92
C PRO A 219 17.74 -46.34 -12.61
#